data_a64ccb0e25e7687d6c18bbeb891d11d4
#
_entry.id   a64ccb0e25e7687d6c18bbeb891d11d4
#
_cell.length_a   1.000
_cell.length_b   1.000
_cell.length_c   1.000
_cell.angle_alpha   90.00
_cell.angle_beta   90.00
_cell.angle_gamma   90.00
#
_symmetry.space_group_name_H-M   'P 1'
#
loop_
_entity.id
_entity.type
_entity.pdbx_description
1 polymer ?
#
loop_
_entity_poly.entity_id
_entity_poly.type
_entity_poly.pdbx_seq_one_letter_code
_entity_poly.pdbx_strand_id
1 'polypeptide(L)'
;MPPFFIAVSQSNPVLGDIEGNARLIFQAAKLASEAGAKLLVTPELSLSAYPPEDLLLRDSFIVAVNARLKSLASELAVFKDLRVIVGHPYRANVGLQNQASVLYQGQVLASYAKQHLPNHEVFDEVRYFVPGNQPCIFEIDGYRLGLVICEDAWHAASAAMAKHAGAQLLVIPNASPYHLEKHALREDILRARVIETGLPLVYVNAVGGQDELVFDGGSFALNHLGNLAWRLPQFQEELGIFRFDGDCVADRIAPIASVEEQVYQALVLGVKDYVDKNGFPGAIIGLSGGVDSALVLAIAVDALGADRVRAVMMPSRYTADMSWIDAREMAEQLGVQYDEIPIGPMFEAFEQSLATEFAGLAIDATEENIQARIRGTLLMALSNKSGRIVLTTGNKSEMAVGYCTLYGDMAGGFAVIKDIAKTLVYRLCHYRNRKSTVIPNRIITRPPSAELRPDQKDQDSLPEYEVLDAILAKYMEQDQSIESIIAEGFSPQDVDKVTRLIKMNEYKRRQAPIGVRITQRAFGRDWRYPITNKFRA
;
A
#
# COMPACT_ATOMS: atom_id res chain seq x y z
N MET A 1 31.53 -27.93 -3.32
CA MET A 1 31.35 -26.78 -4.22
C MET A 1 31.84 -25.52 -3.48
N PRO A 2 32.45 -24.55 -4.15
CA PRO A 2 32.90 -23.33 -3.47
C PRO A 2 31.69 -22.46 -3.05
N PRO A 3 31.80 -21.77 -1.90
CA PRO A 3 30.76 -20.83 -1.50
C PRO A 3 30.76 -19.60 -2.40
N PHE A 4 29.58 -18.95 -2.51
CA PHE A 4 29.44 -17.70 -3.25
C PHE A 4 28.50 -16.74 -2.54
N PHE A 5 28.49 -15.47 -2.98
CA PHE A 5 27.61 -14.44 -2.45
C PHE A 5 26.38 -14.25 -3.35
N ILE A 6 25.23 -14.10 -2.72
CA ILE A 6 23.95 -13.73 -3.35
C ILE A 6 23.64 -12.30 -2.97
N ALA A 7 23.38 -11.47 -3.97
CA ALA A 7 22.88 -10.11 -3.80
C ALA A 7 21.36 -10.10 -4.01
N VAL A 8 20.65 -9.40 -3.15
CA VAL A 8 19.20 -9.21 -3.16
C VAL A 8 18.92 -7.73 -3.35
N SER A 9 18.28 -7.37 -4.47
CA SER A 9 17.86 -6.01 -4.75
C SER A 9 16.44 -5.80 -4.25
N GLN A 10 16.29 -5.23 -3.07
CA GLN A 10 15.01 -4.73 -2.57
C GLN A 10 14.81 -3.33 -3.11
N SER A 11 14.22 -3.22 -4.30
CA SER A 11 14.12 -1.99 -5.09
C SER A 11 12.70 -1.50 -5.25
N ASN A 12 12.55 -0.20 -5.56
CA ASN A 12 11.31 0.50 -5.81
C ASN A 12 11.17 0.88 -7.30
N PRO A 13 10.82 -0.07 -8.18
CA PRO A 13 10.65 0.24 -9.61
C PRO A 13 9.42 1.12 -9.84
N VAL A 14 9.46 1.95 -10.86
CA VAL A 14 8.35 2.80 -11.28
C VAL A 14 7.60 2.14 -12.43
N LEU A 15 6.28 2.02 -12.28
CA LEU A 15 5.43 1.36 -13.28
C LEU A 15 5.54 2.06 -14.64
N GLY A 16 5.90 1.29 -15.67
CA GLY A 16 6.03 1.77 -17.03
C GLY A 16 7.32 2.54 -17.35
N ASP A 17 8.14 2.91 -16.37
CA ASP A 17 9.46 3.49 -16.60
C ASP A 17 10.51 2.40 -16.89
N ILE A 18 10.36 1.76 -18.05
CA ILE A 18 11.20 0.62 -18.47
C ILE A 18 12.70 1.00 -18.47
N GLU A 19 13.04 2.22 -18.90
CA GLU A 19 14.42 2.70 -18.93
C GLU A 19 14.96 3.01 -17.53
N GLY A 20 14.18 3.65 -16.68
CA GLY A 20 14.55 3.90 -15.27
C GLY A 20 14.76 2.61 -14.51
N ASN A 21 13.83 1.66 -14.65
CA ASN A 21 13.93 0.36 -13.98
C ASN A 21 15.15 -0.44 -14.46
N ALA A 22 15.45 -0.42 -15.76
CA ALA A 22 16.66 -1.05 -16.29
C ALA A 22 17.94 -0.41 -15.73
N ARG A 23 17.97 0.92 -15.56
CA ARG A 23 19.10 1.61 -14.89
C ARG A 23 19.24 1.20 -13.43
N LEU A 24 18.14 1.07 -12.68
CA LEU A 24 18.16 0.56 -11.30
C LEU A 24 18.75 -0.86 -11.23
N ILE A 25 18.33 -1.74 -12.12
CA ILE A 25 18.86 -3.11 -12.21
C ILE A 25 20.35 -3.10 -12.53
N PHE A 26 20.80 -2.29 -13.48
CA PHE A 26 22.20 -2.18 -13.87
C PHE A 26 23.06 -1.66 -12.70
N GLN A 27 22.59 -0.64 -11.97
CA GLN A 27 23.28 -0.09 -10.81
C GLN A 27 23.40 -1.13 -9.68
N ALA A 28 22.31 -1.87 -9.39
CA ALA A 28 22.35 -2.97 -8.44
C ALA A 28 23.33 -4.06 -8.86
N ALA A 29 23.37 -4.40 -10.16
CA ALA A 29 24.32 -5.39 -10.69
C ALA A 29 25.79 -4.93 -10.56
N LYS A 30 26.06 -3.66 -10.77
CA LYS A 30 27.38 -3.07 -10.58
C LYS A 30 27.84 -3.24 -9.11
N LEU A 31 27.02 -2.81 -8.15
CA LEU A 31 27.33 -2.93 -6.72
C LEU A 31 27.46 -4.39 -6.28
N ALA A 32 26.58 -5.29 -6.76
CA ALA A 32 26.65 -6.72 -6.50
C ALA A 32 27.96 -7.32 -7.02
N SER A 33 28.38 -6.96 -8.23
CA SER A 33 29.64 -7.42 -8.84
C SER A 33 30.87 -6.91 -8.07
N GLU A 34 30.86 -5.63 -7.68
CA GLU A 34 31.93 -5.03 -6.87
C GLU A 34 32.09 -5.73 -5.50
N ALA A 35 30.98 -6.20 -4.93
CA ALA A 35 30.96 -6.98 -3.70
C ALA A 35 31.26 -8.48 -3.90
N GLY A 36 31.58 -8.92 -5.12
CA GLY A 36 31.92 -10.31 -5.44
C GLY A 36 30.75 -11.28 -5.49
N ALA A 37 29.50 -10.78 -5.62
CA ALA A 37 28.35 -11.64 -5.77
C ALA A 37 28.34 -12.38 -7.13
N LYS A 38 27.85 -13.62 -7.13
CA LYS A 38 27.67 -14.44 -8.32
C LYS A 38 26.24 -14.44 -8.84
N LEU A 39 25.29 -14.04 -7.99
CA LEU A 39 23.88 -13.93 -8.29
C LEU A 39 23.35 -12.59 -7.77
N LEU A 40 22.61 -11.87 -8.61
CA LEU A 40 21.73 -10.78 -8.21
C LEU A 40 20.28 -11.20 -8.48
N VAL A 41 19.44 -11.04 -7.48
CA VAL A 41 17.99 -11.29 -7.61
C VAL A 41 17.24 -9.97 -7.49
N THR A 42 16.44 -9.65 -8.50
CA THR A 42 15.52 -8.49 -8.49
C THR A 42 14.08 -8.94 -8.24
N PRO A 43 13.15 -8.05 -7.86
CA PRO A 43 11.75 -8.40 -7.63
C PRO A 43 11.02 -8.95 -8.86
N GLU A 44 9.85 -9.54 -8.63
CA GLU A 44 8.88 -9.92 -9.67
C GLU A 44 8.54 -8.70 -10.54
N LEU A 45 8.48 -8.90 -11.87
CA LEU A 45 8.24 -7.88 -12.88
C LEU A 45 9.11 -6.61 -12.72
N SER A 46 10.30 -6.72 -12.16
CA SER A 46 11.17 -5.57 -11.83
C SER A 46 11.45 -4.63 -13.01
N LEU A 47 11.42 -5.12 -14.26
CA LEU A 47 11.65 -4.30 -15.45
C LEU A 47 10.43 -3.43 -15.83
N SER A 48 9.21 -3.91 -15.62
CA SER A 48 7.96 -3.20 -15.87
C SER A 48 7.36 -2.52 -14.65
N ALA A 49 7.76 -2.92 -13.47
CA ALA A 49 7.12 -2.82 -12.16
C ALA A 49 5.79 -3.60 -12.07
N TYR A 50 5.24 -3.75 -10.86
CA TYR A 50 4.04 -4.52 -10.55
C TYR A 50 3.01 -3.64 -9.81
N PRO A 51 1.68 -3.77 -10.09
CA PRO A 51 1.06 -4.55 -11.17
C PRO A 51 0.89 -3.71 -12.45
N PRO A 52 1.31 -4.20 -13.63
CA PRO A 52 1.21 -3.41 -14.86
C PRO A 52 -0.21 -3.32 -15.46
N GLU A 53 -1.16 -4.10 -14.97
CA GLU A 53 -2.59 -4.02 -15.31
C GLU A 53 -2.85 -3.93 -16.83
N ASP A 54 -3.76 -3.06 -17.28
CA ASP A 54 -4.15 -2.91 -18.68
C ASP A 54 -3.01 -2.41 -19.61
N LEU A 55 -1.85 -2.02 -19.08
CA LEU A 55 -0.64 -1.83 -19.91
C LEU A 55 -0.22 -3.13 -20.60
N LEU A 56 -0.50 -4.28 -19.99
CA LEU A 56 -0.25 -5.61 -20.56
C LEU A 56 -1.06 -5.90 -21.83
N LEU A 57 -2.17 -5.19 -22.04
CA LEU A 57 -2.99 -5.27 -23.26
C LEU A 57 -2.39 -4.45 -24.43
N ARG A 58 -1.35 -3.66 -24.17
CA ARG A 58 -0.69 -2.83 -25.19
C ARG A 58 0.51 -3.56 -25.78
N ASP A 59 0.42 -3.98 -27.03
CA ASP A 59 1.52 -4.66 -27.71
C ASP A 59 2.80 -3.81 -27.72
N SER A 60 2.69 -2.49 -27.88
CA SER A 60 3.83 -1.57 -27.83
C SER A 60 4.58 -1.62 -26.51
N PHE A 61 3.86 -1.77 -25.38
CA PHE A 61 4.46 -1.92 -24.07
C PHE A 61 5.26 -3.23 -23.96
N ILE A 62 4.69 -4.34 -24.39
CA ILE A 62 5.36 -5.65 -24.38
C ILE A 62 6.59 -5.66 -25.28
N VAL A 63 6.48 -5.06 -26.48
CA VAL A 63 7.62 -4.92 -27.41
C VAL A 63 8.75 -4.10 -26.78
N ALA A 64 8.42 -2.97 -26.14
CA ALA A 64 9.40 -2.11 -25.48
C ALA A 64 10.12 -2.84 -24.33
N VAL A 65 9.37 -3.54 -23.45
CA VAL A 65 9.95 -4.34 -22.35
C VAL A 65 10.90 -5.40 -22.89
N ASN A 66 10.49 -6.17 -23.91
CA ASN A 66 11.32 -7.24 -24.46
C ASN A 66 12.57 -6.70 -25.18
N ALA A 67 12.46 -5.57 -25.89
CA ALA A 67 13.61 -4.91 -26.51
C ALA A 67 14.61 -4.44 -25.44
N ARG A 68 14.11 -3.82 -24.35
CA ARG A 68 14.96 -3.34 -23.26
C ARG A 68 15.60 -4.48 -22.47
N LEU A 69 14.91 -5.60 -22.27
CA LEU A 69 15.51 -6.78 -21.65
C LEU A 69 16.75 -7.27 -22.43
N LYS A 70 16.66 -7.32 -23.77
CA LYS A 70 17.78 -7.70 -24.63
C LYS A 70 18.96 -6.72 -24.52
N SER A 71 18.69 -5.42 -24.53
CA SER A 71 19.73 -4.39 -24.34
C SER A 71 20.36 -4.54 -22.96
N LEU A 72 19.56 -4.69 -21.91
CA LEU A 72 20.03 -4.86 -20.54
C LEU A 72 20.92 -6.11 -20.40
N ALA A 73 20.53 -7.23 -21.01
CA ALA A 73 21.37 -8.44 -21.02
C ALA A 73 22.75 -8.15 -21.63
N SER A 74 22.81 -7.43 -22.75
CA SER A 74 24.08 -7.05 -23.41
C SER A 74 24.90 -6.09 -22.54
N GLU A 75 24.27 -5.12 -21.88
CA GLU A 75 24.92 -4.17 -20.97
C GLU A 75 25.53 -4.89 -19.74
N LEU A 76 24.79 -5.87 -19.18
CA LEU A 76 25.22 -6.66 -18.03
C LEU A 76 26.40 -7.62 -18.33
N ALA A 77 26.75 -7.84 -19.60
CA ALA A 77 27.88 -8.69 -20.01
C ALA A 77 29.25 -8.22 -19.46
N VAL A 78 29.34 -6.95 -19.05
CA VAL A 78 30.57 -6.41 -18.41
C VAL A 78 30.86 -7.07 -17.05
N PHE A 79 29.83 -7.61 -16.39
CA PHE A 79 29.92 -8.31 -15.12
C PHE A 79 30.05 -9.83 -15.35
N LYS A 80 31.24 -10.26 -15.75
CA LYS A 80 31.52 -11.61 -16.31
C LYS A 80 31.06 -12.79 -15.45
N ASP A 81 31.09 -12.63 -14.12
CA ASP A 81 30.79 -13.70 -13.16
C ASP A 81 29.41 -13.62 -12.53
N LEU A 82 28.67 -12.54 -12.81
CA LEU A 82 27.38 -12.26 -12.20
C LEU A 82 26.22 -12.77 -13.09
N ARG A 83 25.31 -13.57 -12.52
CA ARG A 83 23.98 -13.85 -13.09
C ARG A 83 23.00 -12.87 -12.48
N VAL A 84 22.10 -12.34 -13.31
CA VAL A 84 21.07 -11.38 -12.85
C VAL A 84 19.68 -11.94 -13.19
N ILE A 85 18.85 -12.12 -12.17
CA ILE A 85 17.45 -12.52 -12.34
C ILE A 85 16.63 -11.25 -12.50
N VAL A 86 15.89 -11.14 -13.61
CA VAL A 86 15.05 -9.99 -13.94
C VAL A 86 13.62 -10.46 -14.23
N GLY A 87 12.65 -9.92 -13.48
CA GLY A 87 11.23 -10.15 -13.71
C GLY A 87 10.69 -9.26 -14.83
N HIS A 88 9.91 -9.83 -15.76
CA HIS A 88 9.31 -9.09 -16.89
C HIS A 88 8.10 -9.83 -17.49
N PRO A 89 7.14 -9.13 -18.14
CA PRO A 89 6.15 -9.78 -18.99
C PRO A 89 6.77 -10.25 -20.30
N TYR A 90 6.36 -11.42 -20.78
CA TYR A 90 6.86 -12.01 -22.03
C TYR A 90 5.74 -12.62 -22.86
N ARG A 91 5.67 -12.28 -24.18
CA ARG A 91 4.73 -12.88 -25.10
C ARG A 91 5.30 -14.17 -25.69
N ALA A 92 4.86 -15.29 -25.16
CA ALA A 92 5.13 -16.61 -25.69
C ALA A 92 4.10 -16.99 -26.76
N ASN A 93 4.33 -18.13 -27.45
CA ASN A 93 3.37 -18.64 -28.44
C ASN A 93 2.00 -19.00 -27.82
N VAL A 94 1.98 -19.38 -26.55
CA VAL A 94 0.76 -19.77 -25.81
C VAL A 94 0.00 -18.56 -25.22
N GLY A 95 0.61 -17.37 -25.21
CA GLY A 95 0.02 -16.16 -24.63
C GLY A 95 1.04 -15.32 -23.88
N LEU A 96 0.56 -14.30 -23.17
CA LEU A 96 1.39 -13.46 -22.32
C LEU A 96 1.70 -14.17 -21.00
N GLN A 97 2.93 -14.14 -20.55
CA GLN A 97 3.39 -14.78 -19.33
C GLN A 97 4.10 -13.80 -18.40
N ASN A 98 3.92 -13.96 -17.09
CA ASN A 98 4.76 -13.35 -16.08
C ASN A 98 6.02 -14.21 -15.95
N GLN A 99 7.16 -13.67 -16.39
CA GLN A 99 8.43 -14.41 -16.42
C GLN A 99 9.52 -13.76 -15.57
N ALA A 100 10.44 -14.60 -15.13
CA ALA A 100 11.73 -14.19 -14.61
C ALA A 100 12.84 -14.86 -15.45
N SER A 101 13.75 -14.05 -15.99
CA SER A 101 14.87 -14.49 -16.83
C SER A 101 16.20 -14.35 -16.10
N VAL A 102 17.06 -15.35 -16.21
CA VAL A 102 18.45 -15.34 -15.74
C VAL A 102 19.31 -14.79 -16.87
N LEU A 103 19.84 -13.59 -16.69
CA LEU A 103 20.74 -12.94 -17.65
C LEU A 103 22.19 -13.24 -17.27
N TYR A 104 22.97 -13.70 -18.25
CA TYR A 104 24.38 -14.03 -18.06
C TYR A 104 25.17 -13.84 -19.36
N GLN A 105 26.35 -13.20 -19.28
CA GLN A 105 27.26 -12.99 -20.42
C GLN A 105 26.59 -12.46 -21.70
N GLY A 106 25.66 -11.51 -21.53
CA GLY A 106 24.99 -10.86 -22.66
C GLY A 106 23.76 -11.59 -23.20
N GLN A 107 23.37 -12.71 -22.62
CA GLN A 107 22.29 -13.56 -23.10
C GLN A 107 21.30 -13.93 -21.99
N VAL A 108 20.12 -14.40 -22.37
CA VAL A 108 19.17 -15.08 -21.48
C VAL A 108 19.62 -16.55 -21.35
N LEU A 109 20.13 -16.91 -20.17
CA LEU A 109 20.58 -18.27 -19.87
C LEU A 109 19.41 -19.22 -19.64
N ALA A 110 18.39 -18.78 -18.90
CA ALA A 110 17.20 -19.54 -18.55
C ALA A 110 16.04 -18.59 -18.28
N SER A 111 14.81 -19.07 -18.40
CA SER A 111 13.60 -18.32 -18.07
C SER A 111 12.57 -19.21 -17.39
N TYR A 112 11.86 -18.66 -16.43
CA TYR A 112 10.74 -19.29 -15.74
C TYR A 112 9.46 -18.50 -15.98
N ALA A 113 8.38 -19.18 -16.30
CA ALA A 113 7.04 -18.59 -16.36
C ALA A 113 6.25 -18.98 -15.11
N LYS A 114 5.68 -18.00 -14.43
CA LYS A 114 4.85 -18.19 -13.24
C LYS A 114 3.73 -19.20 -13.50
N GLN A 115 3.55 -20.16 -12.59
CA GLN A 115 2.62 -21.27 -12.76
C GLN A 115 1.30 -21.01 -12.05
N HIS A 116 1.34 -20.39 -10.87
CA HIS A 116 0.14 -20.02 -10.11
C HIS A 116 -0.10 -18.53 -10.23
N LEU A 117 -1.20 -18.19 -10.91
CA LEU A 117 -1.59 -16.80 -11.16
C LEU A 117 -2.65 -16.40 -10.12
N PRO A 118 -2.35 -15.53 -9.15
CA PRO A 118 -3.32 -15.13 -8.15
C PRO A 118 -4.48 -14.35 -8.79
N ASN A 119 -5.70 -14.69 -8.36
CA ASN A 119 -6.95 -14.05 -8.81
C ASN A 119 -7.90 -13.86 -7.63
N HIS A 120 -7.37 -13.40 -6.52
CA HIS A 120 -8.07 -13.14 -5.27
C HIS A 120 -7.56 -11.84 -4.64
N GLU A 121 -8.30 -11.28 -3.68
CA GLU A 121 -7.98 -9.99 -3.05
C GLU A 121 -7.74 -8.89 -4.10
N VAL A 122 -6.53 -8.33 -4.12
CA VAL A 122 -6.10 -7.26 -5.02
C VAL A 122 -5.54 -7.76 -6.36
N PHE A 123 -5.37 -9.07 -6.50
CA PHE A 123 -4.75 -9.68 -7.67
C PHE A 123 -5.78 -10.03 -8.74
N ASP A 124 -5.39 -9.85 -10.01
CA ASP A 124 -6.20 -10.18 -11.20
C ASP A 124 -5.28 -10.68 -12.35
N GLU A 125 -4.29 -11.54 -12.02
CA GLU A 125 -3.28 -11.97 -12.99
C GLU A 125 -3.85 -12.89 -14.08
N VAL A 126 -4.87 -13.68 -13.77
CA VAL A 126 -5.55 -14.56 -14.74
C VAL A 126 -6.17 -13.76 -15.90
N ARG A 127 -6.50 -12.50 -15.69
CA ARG A 127 -7.01 -11.60 -16.72
C ARG A 127 -5.99 -11.35 -17.85
N TYR A 128 -4.71 -11.42 -17.54
CA TYR A 128 -3.64 -10.98 -18.43
C TYR A 128 -2.69 -12.09 -18.84
N PHE A 129 -2.37 -12.98 -17.91
CA PHE A 129 -1.32 -13.98 -18.10
C PHE A 129 -1.86 -15.40 -18.29
N VAL A 130 -1.08 -16.20 -19.00
CA VAL A 130 -1.25 -17.65 -19.06
C VAL A 130 -0.17 -18.33 -18.20
N PRO A 131 -0.51 -19.42 -17.47
CA PRO A 131 0.44 -20.06 -16.58
C PRO A 131 1.55 -20.80 -17.36
N GLY A 132 2.74 -20.86 -16.73
CA GLY A 132 3.79 -21.79 -17.10
C GLY A 132 3.51 -23.22 -16.59
N ASN A 133 4.36 -24.18 -17.00
CA ASN A 133 4.22 -25.57 -16.56
C ASN A 133 5.56 -26.33 -16.47
N GLN A 134 6.69 -25.63 -16.56
CA GLN A 134 8.01 -26.23 -16.54
C GLN A 134 8.85 -25.69 -15.38
N PRO A 135 9.66 -26.53 -14.71
CA PRO A 135 10.64 -26.04 -13.76
C PRO A 135 11.75 -25.29 -14.49
N CYS A 136 12.38 -24.34 -13.80
CA CYS A 136 13.58 -23.66 -14.30
C CYS A 136 14.73 -23.91 -13.34
N ILE A 137 15.79 -24.57 -13.83
CA ILE A 137 17.02 -24.83 -13.09
C ILE A 137 18.17 -24.19 -13.84
N PHE A 138 19.02 -23.48 -13.13
CA PHE A 138 20.30 -22.94 -13.64
C PHE A 138 21.43 -23.23 -12.66
N GLU A 139 22.66 -23.06 -13.09
CA GLU A 139 23.83 -23.47 -12.31
C GLU A 139 24.76 -22.28 -11.99
N ILE A 140 25.29 -22.29 -10.76
CA ILE A 140 26.35 -21.39 -10.30
C ILE A 140 27.39 -22.22 -9.54
N ASP A 141 28.63 -22.27 -10.04
CA ASP A 141 29.77 -22.94 -9.40
C ASP A 141 29.46 -24.39 -8.95
N GLY A 142 28.65 -25.12 -9.74
CA GLY A 142 28.24 -26.49 -9.48
C GLY A 142 26.95 -26.63 -8.66
N TYR A 143 26.44 -25.58 -8.03
CA TYR A 143 25.14 -25.57 -7.35
C TYR A 143 23.99 -25.38 -8.36
N ARG A 144 22.93 -26.14 -8.21
CA ARG A 144 21.71 -26.05 -9.03
C ARG A 144 20.63 -25.25 -8.31
N LEU A 145 20.24 -24.12 -8.89
CA LEU A 145 19.27 -23.20 -8.31
C LEU A 145 17.94 -23.31 -9.06
N GLY A 146 16.86 -23.46 -8.31
CA GLY A 146 15.49 -23.47 -8.83
C GLY A 146 14.86 -22.07 -8.72
N LEU A 147 14.25 -21.62 -9.82
CA LEU A 147 13.56 -20.33 -9.89
C LEU A 147 12.05 -20.55 -9.86
N VAL A 148 11.34 -19.86 -8.97
CA VAL A 148 9.87 -19.80 -8.89
C VAL A 148 9.46 -18.34 -8.61
N ILE A 149 8.21 -17.94 -8.92
CA ILE A 149 7.77 -16.54 -8.78
C ILE A 149 6.62 -16.45 -7.79
N CYS A 150 6.82 -15.68 -6.72
CA CYS A 150 5.81 -15.17 -5.79
C CYS A 150 4.77 -16.23 -5.37
N GLU A 151 3.55 -16.20 -5.94
CA GLU A 151 2.43 -17.11 -5.64
C GLU A 151 2.81 -18.59 -5.78
N ASP A 152 3.74 -18.93 -6.66
CA ASP A 152 4.21 -20.33 -6.81
C ASP A 152 4.73 -20.91 -5.50
N ALA A 153 5.37 -20.10 -4.67
CA ALA A 153 5.91 -20.54 -3.39
C ALA A 153 4.84 -20.76 -2.30
N TRP A 154 3.63 -20.25 -2.50
CA TRP A 154 2.48 -20.53 -1.62
C TRP A 154 1.95 -21.95 -1.82
N HIS A 155 2.23 -22.54 -2.97
CA HIS A 155 1.78 -23.88 -3.36
C HIS A 155 2.94 -24.89 -3.30
N ALA A 156 2.70 -26.04 -2.67
CA ALA A 156 3.71 -27.09 -2.52
C ALA A 156 4.23 -27.63 -3.88
N ALA A 157 3.38 -27.63 -4.91
CA ALA A 157 3.67 -28.26 -6.20
C ALA A 157 4.88 -27.62 -6.91
N SER A 158 5.00 -26.28 -6.95
CA SER A 158 6.10 -25.61 -7.66
C SER A 158 7.45 -25.83 -6.97
N ALA A 159 7.49 -25.80 -5.64
CA ALA A 159 8.70 -26.09 -4.87
C ALA A 159 9.12 -27.58 -5.02
N ALA A 160 8.16 -28.51 -4.99
CA ALA A 160 8.40 -29.93 -5.21
C ALA A 160 8.92 -30.19 -6.63
N MET A 161 8.35 -29.53 -7.64
CA MET A 161 8.80 -29.64 -9.04
C MET A 161 10.25 -29.17 -9.19
N ALA A 162 10.63 -28.06 -8.59
CA ALA A 162 12.02 -27.58 -8.58
C ALA A 162 12.95 -28.59 -7.89
N LYS A 163 12.55 -29.17 -6.75
CA LYS A 163 13.29 -30.21 -6.05
C LYS A 163 13.51 -31.44 -6.92
N HIS A 164 12.45 -31.96 -7.56
CA HIS A 164 12.54 -33.12 -8.45
C HIS A 164 13.45 -32.84 -9.66
N ALA A 165 13.45 -31.59 -10.16
CA ALA A 165 14.37 -31.19 -11.21
C ALA A 165 15.82 -31.00 -10.71
N GLY A 166 16.09 -31.22 -9.42
CA GLY A 166 17.40 -31.25 -8.81
C GLY A 166 17.88 -29.90 -8.25
N ALA A 167 16.99 -28.99 -7.93
CA ALA A 167 17.34 -27.76 -7.21
C ALA A 167 17.98 -28.05 -5.84
N GLN A 168 18.90 -27.20 -5.43
CA GLN A 168 19.57 -27.19 -4.12
C GLN A 168 19.29 -25.90 -3.35
N LEU A 169 18.77 -24.86 -4.02
CA LEU A 169 18.31 -23.60 -3.46
C LEU A 169 17.08 -23.17 -4.27
N LEU A 170 16.05 -22.64 -3.61
CA LEU A 170 14.95 -21.93 -4.26
C LEU A 170 15.20 -20.43 -4.25
N VAL A 171 15.04 -19.78 -5.40
CA VAL A 171 15.12 -18.33 -5.55
C VAL A 171 13.74 -17.82 -5.97
N ILE A 172 13.20 -16.86 -5.20
CA ILE A 172 11.80 -16.45 -5.30
C ILE A 172 11.69 -14.92 -5.42
N PRO A 173 11.69 -14.36 -6.65
CA PRO A 173 11.30 -12.98 -6.90
C PRO A 173 9.82 -12.76 -6.55
N ASN A 174 9.52 -11.64 -5.87
CA ASN A 174 8.17 -11.31 -5.43
C ASN A 174 7.85 -9.82 -5.64
N ALA A 175 6.56 -9.54 -5.82
CA ALA A 175 5.93 -8.25 -5.62
C ALA A 175 4.67 -8.46 -4.78
N SER A 176 4.89 -8.91 -3.54
CA SER A 176 3.82 -9.23 -2.60
C SER A 176 3.47 -7.99 -1.78
N PRO A 177 2.24 -7.43 -1.92
CA PRO A 177 1.85 -6.21 -1.22
C PRO A 177 1.69 -6.45 0.29
N TYR A 178 1.97 -5.37 1.03
CA TYR A 178 1.79 -5.31 2.47
C TYR A 178 0.31 -5.31 2.87
N HIS A 179 0.01 -5.98 3.94
CA HIS A 179 -1.11 -5.74 4.84
C HIS A 179 -0.71 -6.17 6.25
N LEU A 180 -1.51 -5.81 7.25
CA LEU A 180 -1.30 -6.24 8.63
C LEU A 180 -1.05 -7.75 8.70
N GLU A 181 -0.03 -8.17 9.48
CA GLU A 181 0.36 -9.57 9.72
C GLU A 181 0.90 -10.35 8.50
N LYS A 182 0.92 -9.75 7.29
CA LYS A 182 1.38 -10.45 6.06
C LYS A 182 2.81 -10.98 6.17
N HIS A 183 3.69 -10.29 6.88
CA HIS A 183 5.08 -10.69 7.04
C HIS A 183 5.22 -12.05 7.75
N ALA A 184 4.54 -12.23 8.87
CA ALA A 184 4.54 -13.49 9.61
C ALA A 184 3.98 -14.64 8.76
N LEU A 185 2.87 -14.39 8.07
CA LEU A 185 2.24 -15.35 7.17
C LEU A 185 3.20 -15.81 6.04
N ARG A 186 3.96 -14.86 5.43
CA ARG A 186 4.98 -15.21 4.42
C ARG A 186 6.05 -16.13 4.98
N GLU A 187 6.62 -15.80 6.13
CA GLU A 187 7.67 -16.63 6.76
C GLU A 187 7.15 -18.03 7.08
N ASP A 188 5.94 -18.16 7.62
CA ASP A 188 5.37 -19.46 8.00
C ASP A 188 5.09 -20.35 6.79
N ILE A 189 4.52 -19.79 5.72
CA ILE A 189 4.27 -20.53 4.48
C ILE A 189 5.57 -20.99 3.84
N LEU A 190 6.56 -20.10 3.76
CA LEU A 190 7.84 -20.44 3.14
C LEU A 190 8.66 -21.42 3.99
N ARG A 191 8.56 -21.34 5.31
CA ARG A 191 9.11 -22.36 6.22
C ARG A 191 8.52 -23.73 5.96
N ALA A 192 7.20 -23.81 5.71
CA ALA A 192 6.56 -25.07 5.33
C ALA A 192 7.15 -25.62 4.02
N ARG A 193 7.41 -24.77 3.01
CA ARG A 193 8.07 -25.18 1.75
C ARG A 193 9.48 -25.72 1.99
N VAL A 194 10.26 -25.11 2.87
CA VAL A 194 11.58 -25.62 3.24
C VAL A 194 11.46 -26.99 3.90
N ILE A 195 10.57 -27.16 4.86
CA ILE A 195 10.39 -28.44 5.58
C ILE A 195 9.97 -29.56 4.63
N GLU A 196 9.04 -29.28 3.69
CA GLU A 196 8.56 -30.25 2.72
C GLU A 196 9.62 -30.67 1.69
N THR A 197 10.47 -29.76 1.27
CA THR A 197 11.45 -30.01 0.20
C THR A 197 12.88 -30.24 0.69
N GLY A 198 13.21 -29.79 1.89
CA GLY A 198 14.58 -29.72 2.40
C GLY A 198 15.45 -28.70 1.65
N LEU A 199 14.85 -27.79 0.87
CA LEU A 199 15.58 -26.77 0.12
C LEU A 199 15.65 -25.48 0.94
N PRO A 200 16.84 -24.91 1.15
CA PRO A 200 16.94 -23.51 1.58
C PRO A 200 16.31 -22.60 0.52
N LEU A 201 15.92 -21.39 0.92
CA LEU A 201 15.30 -20.44 -0.01
C LEU A 201 15.72 -18.99 0.22
N VAL A 202 15.60 -18.20 -0.85
CA VAL A 202 15.75 -16.75 -0.87
C VAL A 202 14.49 -16.11 -1.37
N TYR A 203 13.84 -15.30 -0.55
CA TYR A 203 12.65 -14.54 -0.84
C TYR A 203 13.02 -13.08 -1.08
N VAL A 204 12.79 -12.57 -2.28
CA VAL A 204 13.12 -11.19 -2.67
C VAL A 204 11.84 -10.44 -2.97
N ASN A 205 11.53 -9.40 -2.19
CA ASN A 205 10.31 -8.63 -2.35
C ASN A 205 10.59 -7.20 -2.82
N ALA A 206 9.67 -6.66 -3.63
CA ALA A 206 9.67 -5.25 -3.98
C ALA A 206 9.43 -4.36 -2.75
N VAL A 207 9.85 -3.11 -2.82
CA VAL A 207 9.49 -2.04 -1.89
C VAL A 207 8.91 -0.87 -2.66
N GLY A 208 8.01 -0.10 -2.04
CA GLY A 208 7.43 1.12 -2.64
C GLY A 208 5.92 1.12 -2.70
N GLY A 209 5.35 2.27 -3.07
CA GLY A 209 3.92 2.47 -3.28
C GLY A 209 3.55 2.42 -4.76
N GLN A 210 2.42 1.79 -5.06
CA GLN A 210 1.81 1.77 -6.38
C GLN A 210 0.28 1.79 -6.25
N ASP A 211 -0.34 2.91 -6.64
CA ASP A 211 -1.76 3.18 -6.44
C ASP A 211 -2.17 2.98 -4.96
N GLU A 212 -3.08 2.08 -4.63
CA GLU A 212 -3.43 1.73 -3.25
C GLU A 212 -2.46 0.74 -2.59
N LEU A 213 -1.58 0.10 -3.34
CA LEU A 213 -0.71 -0.94 -2.81
C LEU A 213 0.61 -0.36 -2.29
N VAL A 214 1.10 -0.93 -1.20
CA VAL A 214 2.45 -0.70 -0.69
C VAL A 214 3.15 -2.05 -0.62
N PHE A 215 4.36 -2.11 -1.15
CA PHE A 215 5.26 -3.25 -1.02
C PHE A 215 6.25 -2.95 0.09
N ASP A 216 6.35 -3.84 1.04
CA ASP A 216 7.10 -3.61 2.27
C ASP A 216 8.56 -4.10 2.22
N GLY A 217 8.99 -4.71 1.13
CA GLY A 217 10.31 -5.35 1.10
C GLY A 217 10.38 -6.48 2.12
N GLY A 218 11.27 -6.34 3.11
CA GLY A 218 11.47 -7.36 4.12
C GLY A 218 11.98 -8.68 3.54
N SER A 219 12.78 -8.61 2.46
CA SER A 219 13.37 -9.76 1.80
C SER A 219 14.19 -10.60 2.77
N PHE A 220 14.15 -11.93 2.67
CA PHE A 220 14.80 -12.82 3.62
C PHE A 220 15.31 -14.13 3.00
N ALA A 221 16.11 -14.86 3.76
CA ALA A 221 16.56 -16.21 3.42
C ALA A 221 16.32 -17.17 4.58
N LEU A 222 15.85 -18.39 4.25
CA LEU A 222 15.73 -19.50 5.18
C LEU A 222 16.76 -20.58 4.86
N ASN A 223 17.37 -21.15 5.90
CA ASN A 223 18.25 -22.30 5.75
C ASN A 223 17.44 -23.60 5.54
N HIS A 224 18.13 -24.72 5.26
CA HIS A 224 17.49 -26.02 5.00
C HIS A 224 16.63 -26.57 6.15
N LEU A 225 16.78 -26.02 7.38
CA LEU A 225 15.95 -26.36 8.55
C LEU A 225 14.73 -25.44 8.69
N GLY A 226 14.54 -24.47 7.79
CA GLY A 226 13.48 -23.48 7.87
C GLY A 226 13.74 -22.34 8.87
N ASN A 227 14.96 -22.24 9.40
CA ASN A 227 15.33 -21.14 10.27
C ASN A 227 15.69 -19.90 9.44
N LEU A 228 15.30 -18.74 9.95
CA LEU A 228 15.68 -17.46 9.36
C LEU A 228 17.19 -17.28 9.46
N ALA A 229 17.84 -17.16 8.30
CA ALA A 229 19.28 -16.97 8.20
C ALA A 229 19.66 -15.51 7.95
N TRP A 230 18.83 -14.78 7.22
CA TRP A 230 19.11 -13.41 6.82
C TRP A 230 17.81 -12.65 6.52
N ARG A 231 17.76 -11.32 6.78
CA ARG A 231 16.61 -10.48 6.48
C ARG A 231 16.99 -9.01 6.33
N LEU A 232 16.41 -8.34 5.31
CA LEU A 232 16.46 -6.88 5.10
C LEU A 232 15.36 -6.16 5.90
N PRO A 233 15.55 -4.85 6.20
CA PRO A 233 14.52 -4.04 6.83
C PRO A 233 13.29 -3.87 5.92
N GLN A 234 12.14 -3.62 6.54
CA GLN A 234 10.92 -3.28 5.82
C GLN A 234 10.92 -1.80 5.39
N PHE A 235 10.15 -1.48 4.34
CA PHE A 235 9.85 -0.14 3.82
C PHE A 235 11.08 0.70 3.40
N GLN A 236 12.19 0.06 3.09
CA GLN A 236 13.44 0.71 2.67
C GLN A 236 14.01 0.03 1.45
N GLU A 237 14.52 0.82 0.50
CA GLU A 237 15.33 0.28 -0.59
C GLU A 237 16.70 -0.12 -0.06
N GLU A 238 17.12 -1.34 -0.38
CA GLU A 238 18.45 -1.82 0.02
C GLU A 238 18.97 -2.91 -0.93
N LEU A 239 20.27 -2.88 -1.22
CA LEU A 239 20.99 -4.00 -1.81
C LEU A 239 21.63 -4.80 -0.68
N GLY A 240 21.06 -5.94 -0.35
CA GLY A 240 21.60 -6.83 0.67
C GLY A 240 22.43 -7.94 0.06
N ILE A 241 23.45 -8.40 0.78
CA ILE A 241 24.35 -9.47 0.33
C ILE A 241 24.53 -10.47 1.46
N PHE A 242 24.43 -11.75 1.14
CA PHE A 242 24.72 -12.82 2.09
C PHE A 242 25.44 -14.00 1.40
N ARG A 243 26.03 -14.87 2.21
CA ARG A 243 26.81 -16.01 1.73
C ARG A 243 25.93 -17.26 1.62
N PHE A 244 26.17 -18.02 0.54
CA PHE A 244 25.61 -19.35 0.32
C PHE A 244 26.76 -20.36 0.15
N ASP A 245 26.72 -21.47 0.90
CA ASP A 245 27.72 -22.56 0.85
C ASP A 245 27.08 -23.97 0.88
N GLY A 246 26.00 -24.12 0.13
CA GLY A 246 25.13 -25.29 0.15
C GLY A 246 23.93 -25.10 1.07
N ASP A 247 23.98 -24.05 1.90
CA ASP A 247 22.89 -23.55 2.73
C ASP A 247 22.97 -22.02 2.85
N CYS A 248 21.88 -21.37 3.27
CA CYS A 248 21.91 -19.94 3.61
C CYS A 248 22.62 -19.74 4.94
N VAL A 249 23.78 -19.07 4.90
CA VAL A 249 24.59 -18.83 6.09
C VAL A 249 23.98 -17.73 6.95
N ALA A 250 23.83 -17.99 8.24
CA ALA A 250 23.31 -17.01 9.18
C ALA A 250 24.19 -15.74 9.23
N ASP A 251 23.54 -14.59 9.09
CA ASP A 251 24.17 -13.26 9.06
C ASP A 251 23.20 -12.22 9.64
N ARG A 252 23.16 -11.02 9.09
CA ARG A 252 22.28 -9.92 9.50
C ARG A 252 20.80 -10.29 9.41
N ILE A 253 20.08 -10.15 10.52
CA ILE A 253 18.60 -10.26 10.58
C ILE A 253 18.06 -8.93 11.08
N ALA A 254 17.46 -8.14 10.17
CA ALA A 254 16.79 -6.91 10.54
C ALA A 254 15.57 -7.21 11.44
N PRO A 255 15.32 -6.45 12.52
CA PRO A 255 14.16 -6.65 13.38
C PRO A 255 12.86 -6.32 12.65
N ILE A 256 11.76 -6.94 13.07
CA ILE A 256 10.41 -6.54 12.65
C ILE A 256 9.94 -5.41 13.54
N ALA A 257 9.44 -4.34 12.94
CA ALA A 257 8.91 -3.17 13.62
C ALA A 257 7.57 -3.47 14.31
N SER A 258 7.15 -2.61 15.27
CA SER A 258 5.80 -2.69 15.85
C SER A 258 4.71 -2.48 14.79
N VAL A 259 3.49 -2.90 15.09
CA VAL A 259 2.34 -2.71 14.17
C VAL A 259 2.16 -1.24 13.81
N GLU A 260 2.22 -0.35 14.82
CA GLU A 260 2.08 1.10 14.59
C GLU A 260 3.19 1.65 13.69
N GLU A 261 4.41 1.18 13.88
CA GLU A 261 5.54 1.59 13.06
C GLU A 261 5.40 1.10 11.62
N GLN A 262 5.05 -0.17 11.41
CA GLN A 262 4.84 -0.73 10.08
C GLN A 262 3.74 0.03 9.34
N VAL A 263 2.58 0.25 9.98
CA VAL A 263 1.46 0.97 9.39
C VAL A 263 1.84 2.41 9.06
N TYR A 264 2.51 3.09 9.99
CA TYR A 264 2.94 4.48 9.77
C TYR A 264 3.93 4.59 8.61
N GLN A 265 4.91 3.68 8.52
CA GLN A 265 5.87 3.63 7.42
C GLN A 265 5.21 3.31 6.08
N ALA A 266 4.23 2.39 6.06
CA ALA A 266 3.45 2.10 4.87
C ALA A 266 2.67 3.33 4.36
N LEU A 267 2.05 4.09 5.27
CA LEU A 267 1.33 5.32 4.92
C LEU A 267 2.28 6.39 4.38
N VAL A 268 3.42 6.60 5.02
CA VAL A 268 4.45 7.56 4.59
C VAL A 268 4.99 7.18 3.20
N LEU A 269 5.34 5.91 2.99
CA LEU A 269 5.84 5.41 1.70
C LEU A 269 4.78 5.51 0.60
N GLY A 270 3.52 5.14 0.91
CA GLY A 270 2.41 5.24 -0.03
C GLY A 270 2.14 6.68 -0.48
N VAL A 271 2.11 7.64 0.44
CA VAL A 271 1.94 9.07 0.13
C VAL A 271 3.12 9.60 -0.68
N LYS A 272 4.35 9.29 -0.25
CA LYS A 272 5.57 9.72 -0.94
C LYS A 272 5.57 9.28 -2.41
N ASP A 273 5.41 7.99 -2.62
CA ASP A 273 5.49 7.40 -3.95
C ASP A 273 4.32 7.85 -4.83
N TYR A 274 3.11 7.96 -4.28
CA TYR A 274 1.97 8.44 -5.05
C TYR A 274 2.18 9.88 -5.56
N VAL A 275 2.69 10.76 -4.72
CA VAL A 275 2.96 12.15 -5.08
C VAL A 275 4.14 12.25 -6.05
N ASP A 276 5.25 11.58 -5.75
CA ASP A 276 6.50 11.68 -6.53
C ASP A 276 6.39 10.98 -7.89
N LYS A 277 5.85 9.76 -7.95
CA LYS A 277 5.71 8.98 -9.19
C LYS A 277 4.70 9.61 -10.18
N ASN A 278 3.70 10.35 -9.67
CA ASN A 278 2.76 11.10 -10.50
C ASN A 278 3.24 12.52 -10.82
N GLY A 279 4.37 12.97 -10.29
CA GLY A 279 4.96 14.28 -10.56
C GLY A 279 4.22 15.47 -9.93
N PHE A 280 3.44 15.25 -8.86
CA PHE A 280 2.83 16.34 -8.12
C PHE A 280 3.89 17.15 -7.35
N PRO A 281 3.84 18.50 -7.39
CA PRO A 281 4.82 19.33 -6.69
C PRO A 281 4.71 19.24 -5.16
N GLY A 282 3.60 18.75 -4.64
CA GLY A 282 3.33 18.61 -3.20
C GLY A 282 1.86 18.35 -2.91
N ALA A 283 1.45 18.52 -1.65
CA ALA A 283 0.11 18.22 -1.18
C ALA A 283 -0.55 19.43 -0.48
N ILE A 284 -1.90 19.42 -0.47
CA ILE A 284 -2.76 20.34 0.30
C ILE A 284 -3.64 19.50 1.21
N ILE A 285 -3.82 19.94 2.44
CA ILE A 285 -4.64 19.26 3.45
C ILE A 285 -5.57 20.28 4.10
N GLY A 286 -6.86 19.95 4.21
CA GLY A 286 -7.79 20.64 5.06
C GLY A 286 -7.51 20.29 6.52
N LEU A 287 -6.95 21.22 7.29
CA LEU A 287 -6.58 21.02 8.69
C LEU A 287 -7.71 21.55 9.59
N SER A 288 -8.52 20.64 10.12
CA SER A 288 -9.69 21.00 10.94
C SER A 288 -9.39 21.15 12.43
N GLY A 289 -8.20 20.79 12.89
CA GLY A 289 -7.89 20.63 14.32
C GLY A 289 -8.41 19.34 14.93
N GLY A 290 -8.96 18.40 14.13
CA GLY A 290 -9.33 17.05 14.52
C GLY A 290 -8.18 16.06 14.32
N VAL A 291 -8.28 14.90 14.99
CA VAL A 291 -7.22 13.87 15.05
C VAL A 291 -6.86 13.30 13.67
N ASP A 292 -7.83 13.10 12.78
CA ASP A 292 -7.64 12.53 11.45
C ASP A 292 -6.82 13.48 10.56
N SER A 293 -7.22 14.75 10.49
CA SER A 293 -6.49 15.77 9.72
C SER A 293 -5.08 16.01 10.28
N ALA A 294 -4.90 15.92 11.59
CA ALA A 294 -3.61 16.02 12.25
C ALA A 294 -2.71 14.83 11.87
N LEU A 295 -3.21 13.61 11.93
CA LEU A 295 -2.45 12.43 11.50
C LEU A 295 -2.03 12.53 10.03
N VAL A 296 -2.96 12.89 9.14
CA VAL A 296 -2.67 13.04 7.70
C VAL A 296 -1.64 14.11 7.44
N LEU A 297 -1.69 15.25 8.16
CA LEU A 297 -0.68 16.29 8.06
C LEU A 297 0.71 15.81 8.49
N ALA A 298 0.79 15.10 9.62
CA ALA A 298 2.06 14.53 10.10
C ALA A 298 2.65 13.52 9.10
N ILE A 299 1.82 12.62 8.55
CA ILE A 299 2.24 11.64 7.53
C ILE A 299 2.72 12.37 6.27
N ALA A 300 1.99 13.38 5.80
CA ALA A 300 2.36 14.13 4.60
C ALA A 300 3.70 14.86 4.75
N VAL A 301 3.97 15.45 5.92
CA VAL A 301 5.25 16.12 6.20
C VAL A 301 6.38 15.10 6.30
N ASP A 302 6.18 13.96 6.96
CA ASP A 302 7.18 12.90 7.04
C ASP A 302 7.47 12.27 5.67
N ALA A 303 6.48 12.27 4.75
CA ALA A 303 6.61 11.74 3.39
C ALA A 303 7.29 12.71 2.41
N LEU A 304 6.94 14.00 2.47
CA LEU A 304 7.26 14.97 1.43
C LEU A 304 8.21 16.10 1.90
N GLY A 305 8.35 16.28 3.20
CA GLY A 305 8.97 17.47 3.79
C GLY A 305 8.00 18.67 3.89
N ALA A 306 8.24 19.55 4.86
CA ALA A 306 7.37 20.69 5.18
C ALA A 306 7.13 21.63 3.99
N ASP A 307 8.16 21.90 3.20
CA ASP A 307 8.11 22.84 2.05
C ASP A 307 7.12 22.41 0.95
N ARG A 308 6.83 21.13 0.86
CA ARG A 308 5.91 20.56 -0.13
C ARG A 308 4.49 20.38 0.39
N VAL A 309 4.23 20.70 1.66
CA VAL A 309 2.91 20.52 2.29
C VAL A 309 2.30 21.88 2.65
N ARG A 310 1.01 22.04 2.32
CA ARG A 310 0.22 23.21 2.65
C ARG A 310 -1.00 22.78 3.47
N ALA A 311 -1.18 23.35 4.65
CA ALA A 311 -2.33 23.18 5.51
C ALA A 311 -3.30 24.36 5.38
N VAL A 312 -4.59 24.07 5.27
CA VAL A 312 -5.63 25.10 5.12
C VAL A 312 -6.71 24.88 6.18
N MET A 313 -6.84 25.83 7.10
CA MET A 313 -7.97 25.90 8.04
C MET A 313 -9.12 26.66 7.40
N MET A 314 -10.33 26.09 7.44
CA MET A 314 -11.54 26.67 6.84
C MET A 314 -12.65 26.75 7.89
N PRO A 315 -12.56 27.71 8.83
CA PRO A 315 -13.47 27.80 9.95
C PRO A 315 -14.87 28.25 9.53
N SER A 316 -15.88 27.73 10.23
CA SER A 316 -17.26 28.20 10.21
C SER A 316 -17.65 28.83 11.55
N ARG A 317 -18.88 29.30 11.68
CA ARG A 317 -19.45 29.76 12.94
C ARG A 317 -19.54 28.71 14.05
N TYR A 318 -19.39 27.44 13.68
CA TYR A 318 -19.46 26.28 14.60
C TYR A 318 -18.09 25.72 14.97
N THR A 319 -17.03 26.26 14.36
CA THR A 319 -15.66 25.82 14.65
C THR A 319 -15.25 26.30 16.04
N ALA A 320 -14.88 25.37 16.91
CA ALA A 320 -14.43 25.70 18.26
C ALA A 320 -13.08 26.43 18.23
N ASP A 321 -12.91 27.43 19.12
CA ASP A 321 -11.66 28.22 19.22
C ASP A 321 -10.44 27.31 19.43
N MET A 322 -10.59 26.24 20.22
CA MET A 322 -9.51 25.27 20.45
C MET A 322 -9.07 24.53 19.19
N SER A 323 -10.00 24.24 18.27
CA SER A 323 -9.67 23.59 17.00
C SER A 323 -8.77 24.47 16.13
N TRP A 324 -9.05 25.75 16.15
CA TRP A 324 -8.28 26.76 15.44
C TRP A 324 -6.87 26.95 16.04
N ILE A 325 -6.81 27.07 17.37
CA ILE A 325 -5.54 27.19 18.11
C ILE A 325 -4.66 25.95 17.84
N ASP A 326 -5.21 24.75 17.99
CA ASP A 326 -4.47 23.51 17.82
C ASP A 326 -3.98 23.30 16.38
N ALA A 327 -4.80 23.67 15.38
CA ALA A 327 -4.40 23.58 13.97
C ALA A 327 -3.21 24.51 13.67
N ARG A 328 -3.24 25.73 14.17
CA ARG A 328 -2.16 26.71 14.02
C ARG A 328 -0.88 26.23 14.71
N GLU A 329 -0.98 25.84 15.98
CA GLU A 329 0.15 25.32 16.76
C GLU A 329 0.82 24.13 16.04
N MET A 330 0.04 23.19 15.55
CA MET A 330 0.58 22.04 14.84
C MET A 330 1.26 22.43 13.52
N ALA A 331 0.68 23.34 12.75
CA ALA A 331 1.26 23.83 11.51
C ALA A 331 2.60 24.55 11.75
N GLU A 332 2.69 25.37 12.80
CA GLU A 332 3.92 26.04 13.22
C GLU A 332 4.99 25.05 13.66
N GLN A 333 4.64 24.05 14.47
CA GLN A 333 5.56 23.01 14.93
C GLN A 333 6.13 22.16 13.77
N LEU A 334 5.32 21.89 12.75
CA LEU A 334 5.74 21.15 11.55
C LEU A 334 6.42 22.03 10.51
N GLY A 335 6.36 23.37 10.65
CA GLY A 335 6.97 24.33 9.72
C GLY A 335 6.33 24.36 8.33
N VAL A 336 5.05 24.01 8.21
CA VAL A 336 4.33 23.98 6.94
C VAL A 336 3.72 25.34 6.61
N GLN A 337 3.48 25.59 5.31
CA GLN A 337 2.64 26.70 4.90
C GLN A 337 1.23 26.52 5.49
N TYR A 338 0.74 27.55 6.20
CA TYR A 338 -0.58 27.53 6.83
C TYR A 338 -1.41 28.74 6.41
N ASP A 339 -2.66 28.49 6.00
CA ASP A 339 -3.60 29.52 5.59
C ASP A 339 -4.95 29.34 6.28
N GLU A 340 -5.65 30.43 6.51
CA GLU A 340 -6.98 30.47 7.09
C GLU A 340 -7.98 31.11 6.10
N ILE A 341 -9.00 30.36 5.72
CA ILE A 341 -10.03 30.79 4.76
C ILE A 341 -11.41 30.54 5.37
N PRO A 342 -12.00 31.55 6.09
CA PRO A 342 -13.34 31.39 6.67
C PRO A 342 -14.41 31.13 5.61
N ILE A 343 -15.29 30.16 5.86
CA ILE A 343 -16.36 29.79 4.91
C ILE A 343 -17.67 30.56 5.09
N GLY A 344 -17.78 31.40 6.13
CA GLY A 344 -19.00 32.11 6.49
C GLY A 344 -19.66 32.88 5.32
N PRO A 345 -18.94 33.77 4.61
CA PRO A 345 -19.52 34.53 3.50
C PRO A 345 -20.07 33.64 2.36
N MET A 346 -19.39 32.52 2.07
CA MET A 346 -19.84 31.59 1.04
C MET A 346 -21.06 30.80 1.51
N PHE A 347 -21.09 30.38 2.77
CA PHE A 347 -22.22 29.70 3.35
C PHE A 347 -23.49 30.58 3.37
N GLU A 348 -23.36 31.86 3.78
CA GLU A 348 -24.46 32.83 3.74
C GLU A 348 -24.98 33.05 2.32
N ALA A 349 -24.12 33.09 1.30
CA ALA A 349 -24.54 33.21 -0.09
C ALA A 349 -25.37 31.98 -0.55
N PHE A 350 -24.99 30.77 -0.11
CA PHE A 350 -25.81 29.57 -0.37
C PHE A 350 -27.15 29.62 0.36
N GLU A 351 -27.18 30.01 1.65
CA GLU A 351 -28.43 30.15 2.42
C GLU A 351 -29.38 31.15 1.73
N GLN A 352 -28.88 32.30 1.30
CA GLN A 352 -29.69 33.31 0.57
C GLN A 352 -30.20 32.78 -0.77
N SER A 353 -29.37 32.10 -1.55
CA SER A 353 -29.72 31.58 -2.86
C SER A 353 -30.77 30.47 -2.78
N LEU A 354 -30.80 29.69 -1.71
CA LEU A 354 -31.70 28.57 -1.48
C LEU A 354 -32.89 28.93 -0.56
N ALA A 355 -32.99 30.17 -0.09
CA ALA A 355 -33.99 30.58 0.89
C ALA A 355 -35.43 30.30 0.46
N THR A 356 -35.76 30.47 -0.85
CA THR A 356 -37.08 30.20 -1.38
C THR A 356 -37.39 28.70 -1.40
N GLU A 357 -36.40 27.89 -1.80
CA GLU A 357 -36.54 26.42 -1.91
C GLU A 357 -36.63 25.75 -0.54
N PHE A 358 -35.95 26.32 0.47
CA PHE A 358 -35.95 25.81 1.84
C PHE A 358 -37.02 26.41 2.75
N ALA A 359 -37.85 27.29 2.22
CA ALA A 359 -38.91 27.96 3.00
C ALA A 359 -39.85 26.94 3.67
N GLY A 360 -39.93 26.98 5.00
CA GLY A 360 -40.76 26.08 5.81
C GLY A 360 -40.17 24.69 6.06
N LEU A 361 -38.97 24.40 5.59
CA LEU A 361 -38.26 23.17 5.91
C LEU A 361 -37.40 23.38 7.17
N ALA A 362 -37.23 22.29 7.95
CA ALA A 362 -36.37 22.33 9.11
C ALA A 362 -34.88 22.22 8.69
N ILE A 363 -33.99 22.83 9.45
CA ILE A 363 -32.53 22.65 9.30
C ILE A 363 -32.18 21.18 9.60
N ASP A 364 -31.38 20.57 8.71
CA ASP A 364 -30.95 19.18 8.83
C ASP A 364 -29.50 18.98 8.32
N ALA A 365 -29.16 17.76 7.92
CA ALA A 365 -27.86 17.44 7.33
C ALA A 365 -27.55 18.19 6.01
N THR A 366 -28.53 18.88 5.41
CA THR A 366 -28.34 19.65 4.18
C THR A 366 -27.38 20.80 4.40
N GLU A 367 -27.59 21.59 5.46
CA GLU A 367 -26.75 22.74 5.82
C GLU A 367 -25.36 22.29 6.28
N GLU A 368 -25.24 21.16 6.99
CA GLU A 368 -23.96 20.54 7.34
C GLU A 368 -23.19 20.16 6.07
N ASN A 369 -23.86 19.51 5.11
CA ASN A 369 -23.28 19.10 3.85
C ASN A 369 -22.87 20.28 2.94
N ILE A 370 -23.57 21.40 2.96
CA ILE A 370 -23.19 22.63 2.24
C ILE A 370 -21.84 23.11 2.75
N GLN A 371 -21.62 23.19 4.08
CA GLN A 371 -20.33 23.59 4.65
C GLN A 371 -19.19 22.68 4.20
N ALA A 372 -19.39 21.35 4.23
CA ALA A 372 -18.39 20.37 3.77
C ALA A 372 -18.05 20.56 2.28
N ARG A 373 -19.07 20.81 1.42
CA ARG A 373 -18.85 21.04 -0.03
C ARG A 373 -18.16 22.36 -0.33
N ILE A 374 -18.43 23.43 0.42
CA ILE A 374 -17.68 24.69 0.30
C ILE A 374 -16.21 24.44 0.58
N ARG A 375 -15.87 23.73 1.66
CA ARG A 375 -14.48 23.37 1.99
C ARG A 375 -13.83 22.55 0.89
N GLY A 376 -14.52 21.53 0.38
CA GLY A 376 -14.02 20.72 -0.75
C GLY A 376 -13.76 21.57 -2.00
N THR A 377 -14.68 22.47 -2.36
CA THR A 377 -14.51 23.38 -3.49
C THR A 377 -13.32 24.30 -3.34
N LEU A 378 -13.10 24.86 -2.16
CA LEU A 378 -11.93 25.72 -1.87
C LEU A 378 -10.61 24.95 -2.01
N LEU A 379 -10.52 23.76 -1.42
CA LEU A 379 -9.33 22.92 -1.53
C LEU A 379 -9.02 22.56 -2.98
N MET A 380 -10.04 22.18 -3.77
CA MET A 380 -9.87 21.86 -5.19
C MET A 380 -9.48 23.09 -6.03
N ALA A 381 -9.98 24.29 -5.70
CA ALA A 381 -9.56 25.52 -6.36
C ALA A 381 -8.08 25.84 -6.09
N LEU A 382 -7.62 25.65 -4.84
CA LEU A 382 -6.21 25.81 -4.47
C LEU A 382 -5.32 24.76 -5.16
N SER A 383 -5.80 23.51 -5.25
CA SER A 383 -5.14 22.43 -5.96
C SER A 383 -4.93 22.79 -7.43
N ASN A 384 -5.97 23.21 -8.12
CA ASN A 384 -5.90 23.60 -9.55
C ASN A 384 -4.93 24.74 -9.81
N LYS A 385 -4.82 25.70 -8.89
CA LYS A 385 -3.90 26.84 -9.04
C LYS A 385 -2.44 26.49 -8.75
N SER A 386 -2.19 25.55 -7.85
CA SER A 386 -0.83 25.21 -7.40
C SER A 386 -0.28 23.94 -8.03
N GLY A 387 -1.11 23.12 -8.66
CA GLY A 387 -0.76 21.78 -9.14
C GLY A 387 -0.60 20.74 -8.01
N ARG A 388 -0.70 21.15 -6.74
CA ARG A 388 -0.58 20.26 -5.58
C ARG A 388 -1.83 19.37 -5.46
N ILE A 389 -1.65 18.12 -5.07
CA ILE A 389 -2.77 17.20 -4.84
C ILE A 389 -3.44 17.47 -3.49
N VAL A 390 -4.77 17.31 -3.42
CA VAL A 390 -5.48 17.33 -2.13
C VAL A 390 -5.45 15.94 -1.51
N LEU A 391 -4.96 15.83 -0.27
CA LEU A 391 -5.04 14.63 0.55
C LEU A 391 -6.30 14.69 1.42
N THR A 392 -7.16 13.66 1.33
CA THR A 392 -8.36 13.57 2.17
C THR A 392 -8.05 12.92 3.50
N THR A 393 -8.86 13.21 4.50
CA THR A 393 -8.62 12.84 5.90
C THR A 393 -9.65 11.84 6.46
N GLY A 394 -10.57 11.34 5.62
CA GLY A 394 -11.55 10.34 6.03
C GLY A 394 -10.88 8.99 6.37
N ASN A 395 -11.21 8.41 7.51
CA ASN A 395 -10.73 7.12 7.99
C ASN A 395 -11.66 5.97 7.61
N LYS A 396 -11.23 4.71 7.87
CA LYS A 396 -11.99 3.50 7.50
C LYS A 396 -13.36 3.43 8.18
N SER A 397 -13.43 3.80 9.46
CA SER A 397 -14.66 3.73 10.25
C SER A 397 -15.74 4.69 9.72
N GLU A 398 -15.37 5.93 9.42
CA GLU A 398 -16.24 6.93 8.81
C GLU A 398 -16.68 6.52 7.39
N MET A 399 -15.73 6.06 6.57
CA MET A 399 -16.01 5.58 5.21
C MET A 399 -16.95 4.37 5.20
N ALA A 400 -16.81 3.47 6.17
CA ALA A 400 -17.65 2.29 6.28
C ALA A 400 -19.12 2.65 6.49
N VAL A 401 -19.40 3.48 7.48
CA VAL A 401 -20.77 3.85 7.85
C VAL A 401 -21.33 5.04 7.06
N GLY A 402 -20.49 5.63 6.18
CA GLY A 402 -20.86 6.78 5.35
C GLY A 402 -20.96 8.09 6.12
N TYR A 403 -20.27 8.22 7.25
CA TYR A 403 -20.12 9.47 8.00
C TYR A 403 -19.13 10.39 7.28
N CYS A 404 -19.50 10.73 6.05
CA CYS A 404 -18.75 11.56 5.12
C CYS A 404 -19.70 12.19 4.10
N THR A 405 -19.29 13.32 3.54
CA THR A 405 -20.07 14.09 2.56
C THR A 405 -19.50 13.95 1.17
N LEU A 406 -20.32 13.43 0.21
CA LEU A 406 -19.95 13.42 -1.20
C LEU A 406 -19.63 14.84 -1.69
N TYR A 407 -18.49 14.97 -2.39
CA TYR A 407 -18.00 16.24 -2.94
C TYR A 407 -17.66 17.29 -1.85
N GLY A 408 -17.61 16.87 -0.59
CA GLY A 408 -17.21 17.68 0.56
C GLY A 408 -15.84 17.22 1.09
N ASP A 409 -15.82 16.61 2.27
CA ASP A 409 -14.62 16.04 2.92
C ASP A 409 -13.99 14.87 2.15
N MET A 410 -14.75 14.23 1.26
CA MET A 410 -14.25 13.21 0.32
C MET A 410 -13.57 13.81 -0.92
N ALA A 411 -13.60 15.13 -1.13
CA ALA A 411 -13.02 15.78 -2.30
C ALA A 411 -11.49 15.83 -2.20
N GLY A 412 -10.81 15.09 -3.08
CA GLY A 412 -9.36 15.04 -3.13
C GLY A 412 -8.85 14.01 -4.12
N GLY A 413 -7.54 13.89 -4.22
CA GLY A 413 -6.88 12.97 -5.17
C GLY A 413 -6.31 11.72 -4.51
N PHE A 414 -6.10 11.71 -3.18
CA PHE A 414 -5.59 10.55 -2.47
C PHE A 414 -6.09 10.53 -1.00
N ALA A 415 -6.59 9.38 -0.56
CA ALA A 415 -7.19 9.19 0.76
C ALA A 415 -6.23 8.44 1.68
N VAL A 416 -5.39 9.19 2.41
CA VAL A 416 -4.22 8.66 3.14
C VAL A 416 -4.60 7.57 4.15
N ILE A 417 -5.63 7.82 4.97
CA ILE A 417 -6.05 6.93 6.07
C ILE A 417 -7.37 6.21 5.80
N LYS A 418 -7.76 6.07 4.52
CA LYS A 418 -9.00 5.43 4.08
C LYS A 418 -9.19 4.01 4.64
N ASP A 419 -8.10 3.29 4.89
CA ASP A 419 -8.09 1.92 5.40
C ASP A 419 -7.56 1.82 6.85
N ILE A 420 -7.62 2.92 7.60
CA ILE A 420 -7.23 2.99 9.01
C ILE A 420 -8.48 3.17 9.88
N ALA A 421 -8.77 2.19 10.72
CA ALA A 421 -9.84 2.27 11.72
C ALA A 421 -9.56 3.41 12.72
N LYS A 422 -10.62 4.05 13.24
CA LYS A 422 -10.50 5.22 14.14
C LYS A 422 -9.64 4.93 15.39
N THR A 423 -9.79 3.76 15.95
CA THR A 423 -8.98 3.32 17.09
C THR A 423 -7.49 3.25 16.76
N LEU A 424 -7.15 2.82 15.54
CA LEU A 424 -5.77 2.80 15.06
C LEU A 424 -5.25 4.22 14.75
N VAL A 425 -6.10 5.15 14.31
CA VAL A 425 -5.73 6.57 14.13
C VAL A 425 -5.13 7.14 15.41
N TYR A 426 -5.78 6.94 16.57
CA TYR A 426 -5.26 7.40 17.85
C TYR A 426 -3.92 6.76 18.22
N ARG A 427 -3.79 5.45 18.00
CA ARG A 427 -2.53 4.72 18.26
C ARG A 427 -1.39 5.27 17.39
N LEU A 428 -1.66 5.61 16.11
CA LEU A 428 -0.67 6.18 15.20
C LEU A 428 -0.27 7.61 15.60
N CYS A 429 -1.19 8.43 16.09
CA CYS A 429 -0.87 9.74 16.64
C CYS A 429 0.07 9.63 17.85
N HIS A 430 -0.22 8.72 18.78
CA HIS A 430 0.67 8.44 19.90
C HIS A 430 2.03 7.92 19.44
N TYR A 431 2.06 7.00 18.47
CA TYR A 431 3.31 6.48 17.90
C TYR A 431 4.14 7.63 17.30
N ARG A 432 3.54 8.50 16.47
CA ARG A 432 4.25 9.61 15.84
C ARG A 432 4.85 10.57 16.87
N ASN A 433 4.11 10.87 17.92
CA ASN A 433 4.56 11.75 18.99
C ASN A 433 5.70 11.17 19.86
N ARG A 434 5.99 9.87 19.81
CA ARG A 434 7.19 9.28 20.46
C ARG A 434 8.50 9.79 19.86
N LYS A 435 8.50 10.12 18.55
CA LYS A 435 9.69 10.67 17.86
C LYS A 435 9.92 12.14 18.19
N SER A 436 8.87 12.93 18.11
CA SER A 436 8.80 14.34 18.50
C SER A 436 7.33 14.72 18.62
N THR A 437 6.98 15.48 19.66
CA THR A 437 5.60 15.90 19.88
C THR A 437 5.23 16.98 18.86
N VAL A 438 4.51 16.60 17.82
CA VAL A 438 4.04 17.52 16.77
C VAL A 438 2.51 17.58 16.68
N ILE A 439 1.81 16.58 17.21
CA ILE A 439 0.35 16.58 17.33
C ILE A 439 0.01 17.05 18.73
N PRO A 440 -0.62 18.22 18.93
CA PRO A 440 -1.02 18.70 20.25
C PRO A 440 -1.84 17.64 21.01
N ASN A 441 -1.53 17.43 22.28
CA ASN A 441 -2.17 16.39 23.08
C ASN A 441 -3.70 16.57 23.16
N ARG A 442 -4.18 17.83 23.17
CA ARG A 442 -5.61 18.13 23.19
C ARG A 442 -6.35 17.59 21.96
N ILE A 443 -5.72 17.58 20.78
CA ILE A 443 -6.27 16.94 19.56
C ILE A 443 -6.52 15.44 19.78
N ILE A 444 -5.61 14.76 20.49
CA ILE A 444 -5.70 13.31 20.72
C ILE A 444 -6.72 12.97 21.81
N THR A 445 -6.84 13.81 22.82
CA THR A 445 -7.68 13.51 24.01
C THR A 445 -9.12 14.03 23.92
N ARG A 446 -9.38 14.94 22.99
CA ARG A 446 -10.72 15.52 22.78
C ARG A 446 -11.65 14.50 22.09
N PRO A 447 -12.94 14.43 22.51
CA PRO A 447 -13.93 13.65 21.76
C PRO A 447 -14.03 14.08 20.29
N PRO A 448 -14.16 13.13 19.35
CA PRO A 448 -14.25 13.45 17.94
C PRO A 448 -15.58 14.16 17.62
N SER A 449 -15.51 15.16 16.72
CA SER A 449 -16.66 15.94 16.25
C SER A 449 -16.40 16.51 14.87
N ALA A 450 -17.41 16.53 14.02
CA ALA A 450 -17.35 17.17 12.70
C ALA A 450 -17.49 18.71 12.76
N GLU A 451 -17.91 19.29 13.89
CA GLU A 451 -18.10 20.73 14.12
C GLU A 451 -18.93 21.45 13.04
N LEU A 452 -20.00 20.79 12.56
CA LEU A 452 -20.93 21.30 11.53
C LEU A 452 -22.20 21.90 12.13
N ARG A 453 -22.47 21.63 13.42
CA ARG A 453 -23.59 22.16 14.22
C ARG A 453 -23.17 22.32 15.69
N PRO A 454 -23.94 23.08 16.51
CA PRO A 454 -23.62 23.26 17.93
C PRO A 454 -23.54 21.92 18.68
N ASP A 455 -22.55 21.79 19.57
CA ASP A 455 -22.36 20.66 20.51
C ASP A 455 -22.33 19.27 19.88
N GLN A 456 -22.03 19.17 18.58
CA GLN A 456 -21.99 17.93 17.82
C GLN A 456 -20.94 16.96 18.36
N LYS A 457 -21.32 15.67 18.44
CA LYS A 457 -20.41 14.54 18.69
C LYS A 457 -20.71 13.41 17.72
N ASP A 458 -19.68 12.67 17.31
CA ASP A 458 -19.86 11.53 16.40
C ASP A 458 -20.78 10.46 17.00
N GLN A 459 -20.72 10.26 18.34
CA GLN A 459 -21.56 9.33 19.09
C GLN A 459 -23.05 9.71 19.10
N ASP A 460 -23.43 10.93 18.69
CA ASP A 460 -24.86 11.26 18.48
C ASP A 460 -25.49 10.36 17.41
N SER A 461 -24.66 9.88 16.48
CA SER A 461 -25.09 9.10 15.32
C SER A 461 -24.45 7.71 15.21
N LEU A 462 -23.35 7.43 15.89
CA LEU A 462 -22.57 6.22 15.76
C LEU A 462 -22.41 5.52 17.13
N PRO A 463 -22.20 4.20 17.16
CA PRO A 463 -21.67 3.52 18.36
C PRO A 463 -20.28 4.06 18.74
N GLU A 464 -19.81 3.76 19.96
CA GLU A 464 -18.42 4.01 20.32
C GLU A 464 -17.47 3.35 19.32
N TYR A 465 -16.37 4.02 19.00
CA TYR A 465 -15.48 3.58 17.93
C TYR A 465 -14.84 2.21 18.19
N GLU A 466 -14.62 1.84 19.45
CA GLU A 466 -14.14 0.51 19.82
C GLU A 466 -15.12 -0.59 19.39
N VAL A 467 -16.41 -0.35 19.56
CA VAL A 467 -17.49 -1.27 19.14
C VAL A 467 -17.64 -1.26 17.63
N LEU A 468 -17.67 -0.07 17.02
CA LEU A 468 -17.79 0.09 15.59
C LEU A 468 -16.66 -0.63 14.84
N ASP A 469 -15.40 -0.37 15.21
CA ASP A 469 -14.22 -0.93 14.55
C ASP A 469 -14.15 -2.46 14.73
N ALA A 470 -14.54 -2.97 15.90
CA ALA A 470 -14.60 -4.41 16.13
C ALA A 470 -15.66 -5.09 15.24
N ILE A 471 -16.85 -4.49 15.08
CA ILE A 471 -17.89 -5.01 14.17
C ILE A 471 -17.40 -4.94 12.71
N LEU A 472 -16.73 -3.86 12.32
CA LEU A 472 -16.16 -3.71 10.97
C LEU A 472 -15.14 -4.81 10.65
N ALA A 473 -14.20 -5.07 11.56
CA ALA A 473 -13.20 -6.11 11.38
C ALA A 473 -13.85 -7.50 11.19
N LYS A 474 -14.84 -7.83 12.01
CA LYS A 474 -15.56 -9.12 11.92
C LYS A 474 -16.38 -9.24 10.64
N TYR A 475 -17.17 -8.22 10.33
CA TYR A 475 -18.09 -8.26 9.20
C TYR A 475 -17.38 -8.16 7.85
N MET A 476 -16.41 -7.24 7.74
CA MET A 476 -15.75 -6.94 6.46
C MET A 476 -14.48 -7.77 6.20
N GLU A 477 -13.62 -7.92 7.21
CA GLU A 477 -12.31 -8.56 7.01
C GLU A 477 -12.40 -10.07 7.23
N GLN A 478 -13.29 -10.54 8.14
CA GLN A 478 -13.46 -11.94 8.48
C GLN A 478 -14.71 -12.58 7.85
N ASP A 479 -15.51 -11.82 7.07
CA ASP A 479 -16.77 -12.26 6.44
C ASP A 479 -17.75 -12.97 7.42
N GLN A 480 -17.75 -12.57 8.70
CA GLN A 480 -18.64 -13.16 9.69
C GLN A 480 -20.10 -12.76 9.47
N SER A 481 -21.03 -13.67 9.73
CA SER A 481 -22.45 -13.38 9.69
C SER A 481 -22.89 -12.49 10.88
N ILE A 482 -24.00 -11.78 10.72
CA ILE A 482 -24.59 -10.93 11.76
C ILE A 482 -24.84 -11.76 13.03
N GLU A 483 -25.39 -12.99 12.89
CA GLU A 483 -25.66 -13.89 14.01
C GLU A 483 -24.38 -14.31 14.75
N SER A 484 -23.30 -14.56 14.00
CA SER A 484 -22.00 -14.91 14.60
C SER A 484 -21.45 -13.76 15.43
N ILE A 485 -21.50 -12.53 14.89
CA ILE A 485 -21.02 -11.34 15.61
C ILE A 485 -21.84 -11.10 16.88
N ILE A 486 -23.16 -11.25 16.83
CA ILE A 486 -24.04 -11.14 18.00
C ILE A 486 -23.73 -12.23 19.04
N ALA A 487 -23.47 -13.47 18.60
CA ALA A 487 -23.14 -14.58 19.47
C ALA A 487 -21.81 -14.36 20.25
N GLU A 488 -20.92 -13.53 19.72
CA GLU A 488 -19.68 -13.11 20.39
C GLU A 488 -19.89 -11.99 21.45
N GLY A 489 -21.14 -11.55 21.67
CA GLY A 489 -21.51 -10.62 22.72
C GLY A 489 -21.72 -9.17 22.29
N PHE A 490 -21.71 -8.87 21.00
CA PHE A 490 -22.04 -7.53 20.49
C PHE A 490 -23.55 -7.28 20.57
N SER A 491 -23.94 -6.02 20.83
CA SER A 491 -25.33 -5.59 20.85
C SER A 491 -25.99 -5.84 19.47
N PRO A 492 -27.13 -6.57 19.42
CA PRO A 492 -27.87 -6.76 18.17
C PRO A 492 -28.22 -5.45 17.47
N GLN A 493 -28.50 -4.39 18.24
CA GLN A 493 -28.85 -3.06 17.70
C GLN A 493 -27.66 -2.40 17.02
N ASP A 494 -26.45 -2.48 17.61
CA ASP A 494 -25.23 -1.93 17.05
C ASP A 494 -24.80 -2.69 15.80
N VAL A 495 -24.86 -4.03 15.83
CA VAL A 495 -24.52 -4.87 14.66
C VAL A 495 -25.45 -4.59 13.50
N ASP A 496 -26.78 -4.54 13.71
CA ASP A 496 -27.75 -4.21 12.65
C ASP A 496 -27.53 -2.80 12.11
N LYS A 497 -27.33 -1.81 12.99
CA LYS A 497 -27.06 -0.42 12.63
C LYS A 497 -25.83 -0.30 11.74
N VAL A 498 -24.69 -0.87 12.18
CA VAL A 498 -23.41 -0.77 11.46
C VAL A 498 -23.49 -1.48 10.10
N THR A 499 -23.96 -2.73 10.07
CA THR A 499 -24.05 -3.52 8.83
C THR A 499 -25.01 -2.89 7.82
N ARG A 500 -26.13 -2.32 8.29
CA ARG A 500 -27.05 -1.56 7.44
C ARG A 500 -26.40 -0.31 6.86
N LEU A 501 -25.68 0.47 7.67
CA LEU A 501 -24.97 1.67 7.21
C LEU A 501 -23.89 1.32 6.18
N ILE A 502 -23.14 0.23 6.37
CA ILE A 502 -22.16 -0.26 5.40
C ILE A 502 -22.82 -0.50 4.04
N LYS A 503 -23.95 -1.20 4.02
CA LYS A 503 -24.68 -1.52 2.78
C LYS A 503 -25.23 -0.27 2.10
N MET A 504 -25.83 0.63 2.86
CA MET A 504 -26.47 1.85 2.31
C MET A 504 -25.47 2.83 1.72
N ASN A 505 -24.25 2.88 2.24
CA ASN A 505 -23.24 3.86 1.85
C ASN A 505 -22.21 3.36 0.83
N GLU A 506 -22.41 2.18 0.22
CA GLU A 506 -21.53 1.68 -0.83
C GLU A 506 -21.38 2.68 -1.99
N TYR A 507 -22.42 3.39 -2.38
CA TYR A 507 -22.38 4.38 -3.44
C TYR A 507 -21.43 5.56 -3.14
N LYS A 508 -21.26 5.92 -1.85
CA LYS A 508 -20.30 6.95 -1.44
C LYS A 508 -18.87 6.41 -1.59
N ARG A 509 -18.61 5.21 -1.10
CA ARG A 509 -17.27 4.58 -1.17
C ARG A 509 -16.77 4.42 -2.60
N ARG A 510 -17.67 4.13 -3.56
CA ARG A 510 -17.33 4.03 -5.00
C ARG A 510 -16.87 5.35 -5.64
N GLN A 511 -17.11 6.47 -4.99
CA GLN A 511 -16.70 7.81 -5.43
C GLN A 511 -15.56 8.39 -4.60
N ALA A 512 -15.04 7.64 -3.63
CA ALA A 512 -13.90 8.05 -2.83
C ALA A 512 -12.60 7.92 -3.62
N PRO A 513 -11.61 8.78 -3.39
CA PRO A 513 -10.26 8.62 -3.93
C PRO A 513 -9.67 7.27 -3.52
N ILE A 514 -8.66 6.81 -4.27
CA ILE A 514 -7.83 5.69 -3.84
C ILE A 514 -7.03 6.10 -2.60
N GLY A 515 -6.60 5.11 -1.82
CA GLY A 515 -5.82 5.35 -0.61
C GLY A 515 -5.08 4.09 -0.20
N VAL A 516 -4.10 4.22 0.69
CA VAL A 516 -3.21 3.12 1.08
C VAL A 516 -3.99 1.97 1.69
N ARG A 517 -3.81 0.77 1.13
CA ARG A 517 -4.32 -0.48 1.68
C ARG A 517 -3.42 -0.93 2.84
N ILE A 518 -4.01 -1.15 3.99
CA ILE A 518 -3.32 -1.55 5.23
C ILE A 518 -3.89 -2.85 5.80
N THR A 519 -5.20 -3.05 5.73
CA THR A 519 -5.84 -4.26 6.24
C THR A 519 -5.91 -5.35 5.17
N GLN A 520 -6.26 -6.55 5.58
CA GLN A 520 -6.45 -7.67 4.65
C GLN A 520 -7.52 -7.36 3.60
N ARG A 521 -8.54 -6.55 3.97
CA ARG A 521 -9.63 -6.15 3.08
C ARG A 521 -9.96 -4.67 3.23
N ALA A 522 -9.58 -3.89 2.23
CA ALA A 522 -9.79 -2.44 2.18
C ALA A 522 -10.98 -2.07 1.29
N PHE A 523 -11.47 -0.83 1.42
CA PHE A 523 -12.44 -0.24 0.47
C PHE A 523 -11.76 0.12 -0.86
N GLY A 524 -11.47 -0.89 -1.67
CA GLY A 524 -10.75 -0.80 -2.92
C GLY A 524 -11.06 -2.00 -3.82
N ARG A 525 -10.04 -2.57 -4.43
CA ARG A 525 -10.14 -3.73 -5.35
C ARG A 525 -10.62 -5.00 -4.67
N ASP A 526 -10.38 -5.16 -3.40
CA ASP A 526 -10.71 -6.33 -2.59
C ASP A 526 -12.09 -6.23 -1.90
N TRP A 527 -12.80 -5.09 -2.03
CA TRP A 527 -14.19 -4.93 -1.63
C TRP A 527 -15.09 -4.70 -2.84
N ARG A 528 -15.76 -5.76 -3.30
CA ARG A 528 -16.58 -5.75 -4.53
C ARG A 528 -18.08 -5.88 -4.24
N TYR A 529 -18.55 -5.25 -3.15
CA TYR A 529 -19.95 -5.33 -2.76
C TYR A 529 -20.84 -4.59 -3.78
N PRO A 530 -21.99 -5.17 -4.23
CA PRO A 530 -22.84 -4.52 -5.22
C PRO A 530 -23.60 -3.34 -4.62
N ILE A 531 -23.61 -2.19 -5.33
CA ILE A 531 -24.37 -0.99 -4.92
C ILE A 531 -25.88 -1.27 -4.97
N THR A 532 -26.35 -1.79 -6.12
CA THR A 532 -27.76 -2.11 -6.32
C THR A 532 -28.05 -3.48 -5.72
N ASN A 533 -28.37 -3.50 -4.44
CA ASN A 533 -28.53 -4.73 -3.67
C ASN A 533 -29.69 -4.60 -2.66
N LYS A 534 -30.56 -5.60 -2.63
CA LYS A 534 -31.68 -5.70 -1.68
C LYS A 534 -31.51 -6.82 -0.64
N PHE A 535 -30.40 -7.55 -0.71
CA PHE A 535 -30.15 -8.62 0.26
C PHE A 535 -29.90 -8.03 1.64
N ARG A 536 -30.69 -8.50 2.60
CA ARG A 536 -30.57 -8.17 4.01
C ARG A 536 -30.14 -9.47 4.73
N ALA A 537 -28.86 -9.57 5.02
CA ALA A 537 -28.36 -10.67 5.86
C ALA A 537 -28.62 -10.30 7.30
#